data_84eb006c15765d7ee3ebdcd0b4315962
#
_entry.id   84eb006c15765d7ee3ebdcd0b4315962
#
_cell.length_a   1.000
_cell.length_b   1.000
_cell.length_c   1.000
_cell.angle_alpha   90.00
_cell.angle_beta   90.00
_cell.angle_gamma   90.00
#
_symmetry.space_group_name_H-M   'P 1'
#
loop_
_entity.id
_entity.type
_entity.pdbx_description
1 polymer ?
#
loop_
_entity_poly.entity_id
_entity_poly.type
_entity_poly.pdbx_seq_one_letter_code
_entity_poly.pdbx_strand_id
1 'polypeptide(L)'
;MINKKHYALLITLVAMLIPNTVFSMEDEALVKRGLEIAIEADRRDNGFGDSSSSLEMILRNRHGEQSERQLRNKTLEMKDDGDKAIIIFDTPRDVKGTAFLSFTHKLDADDQWLYLPALKRVKRIASRNKAGPFMGSEFAYEDISSQEVEKYSYLYIKDDTFAERDHFIIDRDPVDPKSGYKRQRVWLDKAEYRIWKIDFYDRKDTLLKTLTYDDYNQYLGQYWRANVMDMVNHQTGKSTRLNWRDFSFRNGYSEKEFTKGALKKAR
;
A
#
# COMPACT_ATOMS: atom_id res chain seq x y z
N MET A 1 17.30 -44.19 -70.75
CA MET A 1 16.86 -44.79 -69.45
C MET A 1 17.24 -43.89 -68.38
N ILE A 2 16.30 -43.08 -67.85
CA ILE A 2 16.55 -42.09 -66.80
C ILE A 2 15.68 -42.50 -65.60
N ASN A 3 16.36 -42.85 -64.51
CA ASN A 3 15.75 -43.36 -63.28
C ASN A 3 15.32 -42.19 -62.41
N LYS A 4 14.00 -42.00 -62.23
CA LYS A 4 13.43 -41.01 -61.31
C LYS A 4 13.35 -41.60 -59.91
N LYS A 5 14.19 -41.09 -58.97
CA LYS A 5 14.08 -41.36 -57.54
C LYS A 5 13.03 -40.42 -56.94
N HIS A 6 12.00 -40.98 -56.36
CA HIS A 6 10.97 -40.26 -55.60
C HIS A 6 11.48 -40.09 -54.16
N TYR A 7 11.67 -38.84 -53.73
CA TYR A 7 11.91 -38.51 -52.31
C TYR A 7 10.53 -38.20 -51.68
N ALA A 8 10.07 -39.08 -50.81
CA ALA A 8 8.92 -38.81 -49.96
C ALA A 8 9.37 -37.93 -48.78
N LEU A 9 8.81 -36.72 -48.73
CA LEU A 9 9.06 -35.77 -47.63
C LEU A 9 8.10 -36.11 -46.49
N LEU A 10 8.61 -36.67 -45.41
CA LEU A 10 7.88 -36.94 -44.17
C LEU A 10 7.78 -35.63 -43.36
N ILE A 11 6.62 -34.98 -43.38
CA ILE A 11 6.35 -33.81 -42.53
C ILE A 11 5.90 -34.34 -41.16
N THR A 12 6.77 -34.29 -40.18
CA THR A 12 6.45 -34.63 -38.81
C THR A 12 5.78 -33.40 -38.15
N LEU A 13 4.47 -33.46 -37.96
CA LEU A 13 3.70 -32.44 -37.25
C LEU A 13 3.98 -32.56 -35.77
N VAL A 14 4.85 -31.70 -35.25
CA VAL A 14 5.07 -31.56 -33.80
C VAL A 14 3.93 -30.70 -33.22
N ALA A 15 2.93 -31.35 -32.67
CA ALA A 15 1.89 -30.68 -31.90
C ALA A 15 2.52 -30.15 -30.58
N MET A 16 2.80 -28.86 -30.51
CA MET A 16 3.11 -28.19 -29.26
C MET A 16 1.90 -28.24 -28.35
N LEU A 17 1.91 -29.12 -27.36
CA LEU A 17 1.01 -29.07 -26.21
C LEU A 17 1.36 -27.84 -25.39
N ILE A 18 0.67 -26.73 -25.62
CA ILE A 18 0.65 -25.59 -24.70
C ILE A 18 -0.17 -26.05 -23.50
N PRO A 19 0.39 -26.11 -22.28
CA PRO A 19 -0.42 -26.40 -21.11
C PRO A 19 -1.39 -25.23 -20.90
N ASN A 20 -2.64 -25.41 -21.31
CA ASN A 20 -3.75 -24.59 -20.85
C ASN A 20 -3.87 -24.85 -19.36
N THR A 21 -3.40 -23.95 -18.50
CA THR A 21 -3.79 -23.91 -17.10
C THR A 21 -5.28 -23.63 -17.06
N VAL A 22 -6.08 -24.70 -16.96
CA VAL A 22 -7.51 -24.60 -16.72
C VAL A 22 -7.66 -24.10 -15.29
N PHE A 23 -7.97 -22.81 -15.12
CA PHE A 23 -8.41 -22.27 -13.84
C PHE A 23 -9.66 -23.05 -13.45
N SER A 24 -9.66 -23.64 -12.25
CA SER A 24 -10.83 -24.38 -11.79
C SER A 24 -11.95 -23.42 -11.40
N MET A 25 -13.20 -23.87 -11.46
CA MET A 25 -14.33 -23.07 -10.93
C MET A 25 -14.15 -22.70 -9.45
N GLU A 26 -13.43 -23.50 -8.72
CA GLU A 26 -13.09 -23.24 -7.32
C GLU A 26 -12.09 -22.08 -7.19
N ASP A 27 -11.06 -22.04 -8.03
CA ASP A 27 -10.09 -20.92 -8.05
C ASP A 27 -10.78 -19.60 -8.42
N GLU A 28 -11.70 -19.60 -9.40
CA GLU A 28 -12.48 -18.40 -9.76
C GLU A 28 -13.35 -17.90 -8.59
N ALA A 29 -13.96 -18.82 -7.84
CA ALA A 29 -14.76 -18.46 -6.66
C ALA A 29 -13.90 -17.84 -5.56
N LEU A 30 -12.67 -18.32 -5.32
CA LEU A 30 -11.74 -17.77 -4.34
C LEU A 30 -11.23 -16.38 -4.75
N VAL A 31 -10.93 -16.17 -6.03
CA VAL A 31 -10.55 -14.85 -6.57
C VAL A 31 -11.70 -13.86 -6.42
N LYS A 32 -12.91 -14.23 -6.82
CA LYS A 32 -14.10 -13.40 -6.68
C LYS A 32 -14.35 -13.02 -5.21
N ARG A 33 -14.29 -13.99 -4.29
CA ARG A 33 -14.49 -13.74 -2.86
C ARG A 33 -13.44 -12.80 -2.29
N GLY A 34 -12.16 -12.95 -2.66
CA GLY A 34 -11.09 -12.05 -2.23
C GLY A 34 -11.33 -10.61 -2.67
N LEU A 35 -11.75 -10.42 -3.92
CA LEU A 35 -12.10 -9.10 -4.47
C LEU A 35 -13.34 -8.50 -3.78
N GLU A 36 -14.40 -9.28 -3.53
CA GLU A 36 -15.61 -8.83 -2.84
C GLU A 36 -15.29 -8.34 -1.41
N ILE A 37 -14.38 -9.02 -0.69
CA ILE A 37 -13.93 -8.60 0.64
C ILE A 37 -13.19 -7.26 0.56
N ALA A 38 -12.31 -7.08 -0.43
CA ALA A 38 -11.56 -5.85 -0.62
C ALA A 38 -12.48 -4.67 -0.98
N ILE A 39 -13.43 -4.88 -1.89
CA ILE A 39 -14.45 -3.87 -2.27
C ILE A 39 -15.29 -3.46 -1.06
N GLU A 40 -15.72 -4.41 -0.25
CA GLU A 40 -16.53 -4.08 0.94
C GLU A 40 -15.73 -3.30 1.99
N ALA A 41 -14.44 -3.64 2.19
CA ALA A 41 -13.56 -2.89 3.07
C ALA A 41 -13.39 -1.43 2.60
N ASP A 42 -13.12 -1.24 1.31
CA ASP A 42 -13.01 0.08 0.67
C ASP A 42 -14.31 0.88 0.78
N ARG A 43 -15.45 0.27 0.44
CA ARG A 43 -16.77 0.91 0.53
C ARG A 43 -17.08 1.44 1.93
N ARG A 44 -16.65 0.74 2.98
CA ARG A 44 -16.88 1.17 4.38
C ARG A 44 -16.02 2.34 4.78
N ASP A 45 -14.87 2.53 4.16
CA ASP A 45 -13.96 3.63 4.44
C ASP A 45 -14.21 4.88 3.57
N ASN A 46 -14.95 4.75 2.48
CA ASN A 46 -15.25 5.85 1.57
C ASN A 46 -16.36 6.78 2.09
N GLY A 47 -16.26 8.09 1.75
CA GLY A 47 -17.23 9.13 2.06
C GLY A 47 -16.86 10.00 3.26
N PHE A 48 -15.60 9.92 3.75
CA PHE A 48 -15.15 10.78 4.85
C PHE A 48 -14.89 12.23 4.41
N GLY A 49 -14.64 12.47 3.12
CA GLY A 49 -14.43 13.76 2.47
C GLY A 49 -13.01 14.28 2.62
N ASP A 50 -12.64 14.73 3.80
CA ASP A 50 -11.28 15.12 4.13
C ASP A 50 -10.96 14.80 5.58
N SER A 51 -9.66 14.68 5.89
CA SER A 51 -9.20 14.50 7.25
C SER A 51 -7.85 15.17 7.51
N SER A 52 -7.57 15.42 8.78
CA SER A 52 -6.23 15.73 9.27
C SER A 52 -5.92 14.97 10.55
N SER A 53 -4.64 14.79 10.83
CA SER A 53 -4.15 14.11 12.03
C SER A 53 -2.73 14.54 12.36
N SER A 54 -2.34 14.34 13.63
CA SER A 54 -0.98 14.39 14.09
C SER A 54 -0.39 12.98 14.11
N LEU A 55 0.90 12.86 13.85
CA LEU A 55 1.59 11.58 13.76
C LEU A 55 2.95 11.68 14.46
N GLU A 56 3.22 10.77 15.38
CA GLU A 56 4.55 10.48 15.89
C GLU A 56 5.10 9.23 15.20
N MET A 57 6.27 9.36 14.60
CA MET A 57 6.97 8.25 13.94
C MET A 57 8.23 7.91 14.75
N ILE A 58 8.29 6.71 15.28
CA ILE A 58 9.42 6.18 16.05
C ILE A 58 10.13 5.14 15.19
N LEU A 59 11.37 5.46 14.77
CA LEU A 59 12.23 4.57 14.03
C LEU A 59 13.15 3.84 15.02
N ARG A 60 13.28 2.53 14.89
CA ARG A 60 14.16 1.72 15.73
C ARG A 60 15.10 0.89 14.86
N ASN A 61 16.39 0.98 15.11
CA ASN A 61 17.36 0.14 14.44
C ASN A 61 17.46 -1.25 15.09
N ARG A 62 18.21 -2.17 14.49
CA ARG A 62 18.40 -3.54 14.99
C ARG A 62 19.04 -3.65 16.38
N HIS A 63 19.66 -2.59 16.86
CA HIS A 63 20.30 -2.52 18.19
C HIS A 63 19.38 -1.89 19.24
N GLY A 64 18.16 -1.47 18.87
CA GLY A 64 17.19 -0.86 19.76
C GLY A 64 17.31 0.66 19.88
N GLU A 65 18.29 1.29 19.24
CA GLU A 65 18.40 2.74 19.21
C GLU A 65 17.22 3.37 18.46
N GLN A 66 16.67 4.46 19.02
CA GLN A 66 15.46 5.09 18.49
C GLN A 66 15.72 6.52 18.03
N SER A 67 14.95 6.92 17.03
CA SER A 67 14.79 8.31 16.65
C SER A 67 13.31 8.61 16.43
N GLU A 68 12.86 9.80 16.87
CA GLU A 68 11.47 10.19 16.85
C GLU A 68 11.26 11.38 15.93
N ARG A 69 10.08 11.43 15.32
CA ARG A 69 9.66 12.53 14.45
C ARG A 69 8.21 12.86 14.73
N GLN A 70 7.89 14.14 14.74
CA GLN A 70 6.51 14.62 14.79
C GLN A 70 6.11 15.11 13.39
N LEU A 71 4.94 14.72 12.95
CA LEU A 71 4.42 15.02 11.63
C LEU A 71 2.96 15.45 11.71
N ARG A 72 2.51 16.16 10.70
CA ARG A 72 1.08 16.42 10.46
C ARG A 72 0.69 15.82 9.12
N ASN A 73 -0.48 15.24 9.09
CA ASN A 73 -1.07 14.69 7.86
C ASN A 73 -2.37 15.42 7.50
N LYS A 74 -2.63 15.58 6.21
CA LYS A 74 -3.92 15.95 5.65
C LYS A 74 -4.21 15.03 4.48
N THR A 75 -5.46 14.62 4.37
CA THR A 75 -5.97 13.80 3.26
C THR A 75 -7.22 14.43 2.70
N LEU A 76 -7.34 14.44 1.39
CA LEU A 76 -8.53 14.83 0.65
C LEU A 76 -8.99 13.63 -0.17
N GLU A 77 -10.18 13.15 0.14
CA GLU A 77 -10.84 12.10 -0.61
C GLU A 77 -11.29 12.61 -1.97
N MET A 78 -10.99 11.85 -3.02
CA MET A 78 -11.39 12.17 -4.39
C MET A 78 -12.45 11.17 -4.85
N LYS A 79 -13.50 11.67 -5.53
CA LYS A 79 -14.65 10.84 -5.93
C LYS A 79 -14.34 9.89 -7.10
N ASP A 80 -13.57 10.36 -8.07
CA ASP A 80 -13.40 9.68 -9.35
C ASP A 80 -12.01 9.04 -9.52
N ASP A 81 -11.12 9.28 -8.57
CA ASP A 81 -9.73 8.78 -8.58
C ASP A 81 -9.29 8.54 -7.13
N GLY A 82 -8.04 8.13 -6.93
CA GLY A 82 -7.47 7.94 -5.60
C GLY A 82 -7.16 9.25 -4.87
N ASP A 83 -6.96 9.18 -3.57
CA ASP A 83 -6.86 10.31 -2.67
C ASP A 83 -5.60 11.17 -2.86
N LYS A 84 -5.70 12.42 -2.40
CA LYS A 84 -4.55 13.32 -2.25
C LYS A 84 -4.16 13.42 -0.79
N ALA A 85 -2.87 13.27 -0.50
CA ALA A 85 -2.37 13.42 0.86
C ALA A 85 -1.12 14.29 0.91
N ILE A 86 -0.97 15.04 2.02
CA ILE A 86 0.24 15.79 2.32
C ILE A 86 0.68 15.48 3.75
N ILE A 87 1.96 15.11 3.92
CA ILE A 87 2.60 14.85 5.21
C ILE A 87 3.70 15.88 5.40
N ILE A 88 3.74 16.53 6.56
CA ILE A 88 4.70 17.59 6.89
C ILE A 88 5.45 17.20 8.16
N PHE A 89 6.77 17.23 8.11
CA PHE A 89 7.64 16.97 9.25
C PHE A 89 7.84 18.23 10.08
N ASP A 90 7.52 18.17 11.37
CA ASP A 90 7.66 19.29 12.32
C ASP A 90 8.92 19.19 13.15
N THR A 91 9.32 17.98 13.53
CA THR A 91 10.55 17.70 14.29
C THR A 91 11.19 16.39 13.80
N PRO A 92 12.49 16.16 14.06
CA PRO A 92 13.50 17.08 14.60
C PRO A 92 13.96 18.12 13.55
N ARG A 93 14.91 18.97 13.96
CA ARG A 93 15.37 20.14 13.16
C ARG A 93 15.91 19.78 11.78
N ASP A 94 16.56 18.64 11.64
CA ASP A 94 17.18 18.16 10.40
C ASP A 94 16.16 17.79 9.31
N VAL A 95 14.94 17.38 9.70
CA VAL A 95 13.84 17.06 8.78
C VAL A 95 12.71 18.08 8.80
N LYS A 96 12.75 19.06 9.72
CA LYS A 96 11.69 20.08 9.87
C LYS A 96 11.40 20.80 8.57
N GLY A 97 10.08 20.85 8.21
CA GLY A 97 9.60 21.48 6.98
C GLY A 97 9.78 20.60 5.72
N THR A 98 10.35 19.39 5.86
CA THR A 98 10.24 18.38 4.80
C THR A 98 8.76 18.06 4.63
N ALA A 99 8.29 18.02 3.38
CA ALA A 99 6.90 17.71 3.10
C ALA A 99 6.79 16.73 1.94
N PHE A 100 5.90 15.78 2.09
CA PHE A 100 5.59 14.76 1.10
C PHE A 100 4.16 14.97 0.59
N LEU A 101 3.97 14.96 -0.72
CA LEU A 101 2.68 15.06 -1.38
C LEU A 101 2.49 13.81 -2.23
N SER A 102 1.35 13.15 -2.11
CA SER A 102 0.93 12.04 -2.97
C SER A 102 -0.41 12.32 -3.60
N PHE A 103 -0.55 11.96 -4.86
CA PHE A 103 -1.81 11.76 -5.55
C PHE A 103 -1.86 10.29 -5.92
N THR A 104 -2.75 9.59 -5.28
CA THR A 104 -3.02 8.20 -5.61
C THR A 104 -3.91 8.16 -6.84
N HIS A 105 -3.72 7.17 -7.70
CA HIS A 105 -4.55 6.94 -8.88
C HIS A 105 -5.04 5.51 -8.86
N LYS A 106 -6.29 5.27 -9.26
CA LYS A 106 -6.87 3.91 -9.29
C LYS A 106 -6.18 3.00 -10.30
N LEU A 107 -5.92 3.51 -11.48
CA LEU A 107 -5.38 2.73 -12.60
C LEU A 107 -3.93 3.07 -12.93
N ASP A 108 -3.56 4.34 -12.80
CA ASP A 108 -2.23 4.81 -13.14
C ASP A 108 -1.26 4.73 -11.96
N ALA A 109 0.02 4.94 -12.25
CA ALA A 109 1.05 5.05 -11.22
C ALA A 109 0.88 6.34 -10.41
N ASP A 110 1.01 6.26 -9.09
CA ASP A 110 0.92 7.41 -8.19
C ASP A 110 1.90 8.52 -8.55
N ASP A 111 1.43 9.74 -8.38
CA ASP A 111 2.28 10.91 -8.42
C ASP A 111 2.73 11.29 -7.02
N GLN A 112 4.03 11.28 -6.78
CA GLN A 112 4.62 11.54 -5.47
C GLN A 112 5.74 12.57 -5.55
N TRP A 113 5.74 13.53 -4.62
CA TRP A 113 6.76 14.58 -4.53
C TRP A 113 7.22 14.79 -3.09
N LEU A 114 8.53 15.00 -2.94
CA LEU A 114 9.16 15.31 -1.66
C LEU A 114 9.80 16.70 -1.76
N TYR A 115 9.40 17.62 -0.88
CA TYR A 115 10.07 18.88 -0.69
C TYR A 115 11.15 18.75 0.37
N LEU A 116 12.36 19.18 0.04
CA LEU A 116 13.52 19.17 0.91
C LEU A 116 13.91 20.64 1.20
N PRO A 117 13.62 21.16 2.42
CA PRO A 117 13.89 22.56 2.78
C PRO A 117 15.35 22.96 2.63
N ALA A 118 16.29 22.09 3.06
CA ALA A 118 17.72 22.33 2.95
C ALA A 118 18.19 22.61 1.51
N LEU A 119 17.51 21.98 0.53
CA LEU A 119 17.80 22.15 -0.89
C LEU A 119 16.86 23.15 -1.59
N LYS A 120 15.82 23.63 -0.87
CA LYS A 120 14.72 24.45 -1.43
C LYS A 120 14.11 23.86 -2.70
N ARG A 121 14.06 22.53 -2.82
CA ARG A 121 13.65 21.80 -4.03
C ARG A 121 12.52 20.83 -3.78
N VAL A 122 11.58 20.77 -4.72
CA VAL A 122 10.60 19.70 -4.85
C VAL A 122 11.19 18.63 -5.77
N LYS A 123 11.30 17.42 -5.30
CA LYS A 123 11.80 16.25 -6.03
C LYS A 123 10.64 15.28 -6.28
N ARG A 124 10.41 14.88 -7.53
CA ARG A 124 9.45 13.81 -7.85
C ARG A 124 10.06 12.46 -7.46
N ILE A 125 9.29 11.64 -6.79
CA ILE A 125 9.64 10.23 -6.56
C ILE A 125 9.24 9.46 -7.81
N ALA A 126 10.21 8.92 -8.53
CA ALA A 126 9.91 8.13 -9.72
C ALA A 126 9.25 6.80 -9.32
N SER A 127 8.30 6.29 -10.11
CA SER A 127 7.56 5.05 -9.82
C SER A 127 8.49 3.84 -9.56
N ARG A 128 9.66 3.79 -10.19
CA ARG A 128 10.68 2.76 -9.91
C ARG A 128 11.31 2.84 -8.51
N ASN A 129 11.15 3.97 -7.82
CA ASN A 129 11.73 4.21 -6.49
C ASN A 129 10.67 4.10 -5.37
N LYS A 130 9.41 3.77 -5.71
CA LYS A 130 8.32 3.69 -4.74
C LYS A 130 8.53 2.59 -3.69
N ALA A 131 9.29 1.55 -4.03
CA ALA A 131 9.69 0.49 -3.10
C ALA A 131 10.80 0.92 -2.12
N GLY A 132 11.38 2.10 -2.28
CA GLY A 132 12.39 2.64 -1.36
C GLY A 132 11.79 3.09 -0.03
N PRO A 133 12.63 3.18 1.04
CA PRO A 133 12.17 3.53 2.38
C PRO A 133 11.71 4.99 2.45
N PHE A 134 10.50 5.22 2.99
CA PHE A 134 9.98 6.56 3.24
C PHE A 134 10.76 7.23 4.37
N MET A 135 11.57 8.21 4.01
CA MET A 135 12.37 8.99 4.94
C MET A 135 13.21 8.15 5.92
N GLY A 136 13.65 6.97 5.50
CA GLY A 136 14.47 6.05 6.31
C GLY A 136 13.70 5.19 7.30
N SER A 137 12.36 5.21 7.25
CA SER A 137 11.50 4.29 8.00
C SER A 137 11.40 2.92 7.32
N GLU A 138 10.76 1.95 7.98
CA GLU A 138 10.45 0.64 7.38
C GLU A 138 9.19 0.66 6.49
N PHE A 139 8.49 1.80 6.42
CA PHE A 139 7.47 2.03 5.39
C PHE A 139 8.14 2.42 4.08
N ALA A 140 7.71 1.83 2.98
CA ALA A 140 8.09 2.27 1.63
C ALA A 140 7.22 3.46 1.18
N TYR A 141 7.64 4.20 0.16
CA TYR A 141 6.80 5.25 -0.43
C TYR A 141 5.46 4.70 -0.94
N GLU A 142 5.40 3.45 -1.41
CA GLU A 142 4.17 2.78 -1.82
C GLU A 142 3.25 2.38 -0.64
N ASP A 143 3.77 2.30 0.59
CA ASP A 143 2.96 2.00 1.77
C ASP A 143 2.27 3.24 2.36
N ILE A 144 2.72 4.44 1.98
CA ILE A 144 2.23 5.71 2.52
C ILE A 144 1.09 6.29 1.68
N SER A 145 0.87 5.78 0.47
CA SER A 145 -0.26 6.15 -0.40
C SER A 145 -1.52 5.37 -0.05
N SER A 146 -2.69 5.91 -0.40
CA SER A 146 -3.96 5.18 -0.33
C SER A 146 -3.89 3.87 -1.13
N GLN A 147 -4.57 2.85 -0.64
CA GLN A 147 -4.53 1.51 -1.22
C GLN A 147 -5.83 1.30 -2.02
N GLU A 148 -5.80 1.65 -3.30
CA GLU A 148 -6.95 1.49 -4.20
C GLU A 148 -7.16 0.01 -4.55
N VAL A 149 -8.43 -0.41 -4.64
CA VAL A 149 -8.80 -1.80 -4.95
C VAL A 149 -8.21 -2.25 -6.29
N GLU A 150 -8.24 -1.39 -7.29
CA GLU A 150 -7.81 -1.67 -8.67
C GLU A 150 -6.29 -1.90 -8.80
N LYS A 151 -5.52 -1.58 -7.78
CA LYS A 151 -4.05 -1.77 -7.77
C LYS A 151 -3.59 -3.19 -7.47
N TYR A 152 -4.53 -4.09 -7.18
CA TYR A 152 -4.21 -5.45 -6.78
C TYR A 152 -5.13 -6.47 -7.48
N SER A 153 -4.61 -7.66 -7.69
CA SER A 153 -5.41 -8.87 -7.82
C SER A 153 -5.57 -9.52 -6.45
N TYR A 154 -6.67 -10.22 -6.23
CA TYR A 154 -7.05 -10.74 -4.93
C TYR A 154 -7.28 -12.23 -4.96
N LEU A 155 -6.95 -12.91 -3.86
CA LEU A 155 -7.26 -14.31 -3.62
C LEU A 155 -7.71 -14.48 -2.16
N TYR A 156 -8.90 -15.01 -1.95
CA TYR A 156 -9.32 -15.45 -0.61
C TYR A 156 -8.56 -16.73 -0.23
N ILE A 157 -7.97 -16.74 0.95
CA ILE A 157 -7.16 -17.86 1.44
C ILE A 157 -7.96 -18.73 2.41
N LYS A 158 -8.47 -18.12 3.48
CA LYS A 158 -9.22 -18.81 4.54
C LYS A 158 -9.84 -17.83 5.52
N ASP A 159 -10.68 -18.33 6.37
CA ASP A 159 -11.03 -17.69 7.64
C ASP A 159 -10.04 -18.13 8.72
N ASP A 160 -9.73 -17.24 9.67
CA ASP A 160 -8.86 -17.54 10.80
C ASP A 160 -9.17 -16.61 11.98
N THR A 161 -8.70 -17.01 13.17
CA THR A 161 -8.78 -16.14 14.36
C THR A 161 -7.41 -15.52 14.64
N PHE A 162 -7.39 -14.19 14.79
CA PHE A 162 -6.20 -13.43 15.15
C PHE A 162 -6.59 -12.35 16.17
N ALA A 163 -5.80 -12.17 17.24
CA ALA A 163 -6.09 -11.21 18.32
C ALA A 163 -7.54 -11.33 18.83
N GLU A 164 -7.99 -12.56 19.08
CA GLU A 164 -9.34 -12.92 19.61
C GLU A 164 -10.52 -12.47 18.73
N ARG A 165 -10.28 -12.25 17.41
CA ARG A 165 -11.29 -11.85 16.42
C ARG A 165 -11.27 -12.76 15.21
N ASP A 166 -12.43 -12.98 14.65
CA ASP A 166 -12.56 -13.70 13.37
C ASP A 166 -12.17 -12.80 12.21
N HIS A 167 -11.31 -13.31 11.34
CA HIS A 167 -10.79 -12.60 10.18
C HIS A 167 -11.04 -13.34 8.88
N PHE A 168 -11.20 -12.57 7.82
CA PHE A 168 -10.89 -13.00 6.46
C PHE A 168 -9.39 -12.88 6.23
N ILE A 169 -8.76 -13.90 5.69
CA ILE A 169 -7.38 -13.85 5.20
C ILE A 169 -7.42 -13.81 3.69
N ILE A 170 -6.90 -12.74 3.11
CA ILE A 170 -6.77 -12.59 1.67
C ILE A 170 -5.31 -12.34 1.28
N ASP A 171 -4.89 -12.85 0.15
CA ASP A 171 -3.67 -12.39 -0.52
C ASP A 171 -4.06 -11.33 -1.55
N ARG A 172 -3.24 -10.29 -1.66
CA ARG A 172 -3.33 -9.30 -2.72
C ARG A 172 -1.97 -9.12 -3.38
N ASP A 173 -1.94 -9.26 -4.70
CA ASP A 173 -0.74 -9.15 -5.52
C ASP A 173 -0.77 -7.80 -6.26
N PRO A 174 0.25 -6.93 -6.09
CA PRO A 174 0.30 -5.66 -6.81
C PRO A 174 0.31 -5.87 -8.32
N VAL A 175 -0.55 -5.15 -9.06
CA VAL A 175 -0.56 -5.20 -10.53
C VAL A 175 0.58 -4.39 -11.15
N ASP A 176 1.15 -3.40 -10.43
CA ASP A 176 2.31 -2.65 -10.90
C ASP A 176 3.60 -3.49 -10.76
N PRO A 177 4.27 -3.86 -11.87
CA PRO A 177 5.50 -4.65 -11.82
C PRO A 177 6.68 -3.93 -11.15
N LYS A 178 6.54 -2.62 -10.85
CA LYS A 178 7.54 -1.83 -10.12
C LYS A 178 7.35 -1.86 -8.61
N SER A 179 6.32 -2.51 -8.09
CA SER A 179 6.15 -2.73 -6.66
C SER A 179 7.35 -3.48 -6.07
N GLY A 180 7.73 -3.16 -4.85
CA GLY A 180 8.73 -3.89 -4.09
C GLY A 180 8.27 -5.27 -3.63
N TYR A 181 6.96 -5.52 -3.71
CA TYR A 181 6.32 -6.73 -3.20
C TYR A 181 5.90 -7.66 -4.31
N LYS A 182 6.02 -8.97 -4.06
CA LYS A 182 5.38 -10.02 -4.85
C LYS A 182 3.90 -10.11 -4.48
N ARG A 183 3.61 -10.15 -3.17
CA ARG A 183 2.26 -10.21 -2.61
C ARG A 183 2.21 -9.65 -1.19
N GLN A 184 1.01 -9.41 -0.73
CA GLN A 184 0.71 -9.00 0.64
C GLN A 184 -0.41 -9.89 1.16
N ARG A 185 -0.24 -10.50 2.35
CA ARG A 185 -1.29 -11.24 3.03
C ARG A 185 -1.94 -10.35 4.07
N VAL A 186 -3.26 -10.21 4.00
CA VAL A 186 -4.02 -9.23 4.78
C VAL A 186 -5.04 -9.96 5.65
N TRP A 187 -5.10 -9.57 6.93
CA TRP A 187 -6.10 -9.99 7.90
C TRP A 187 -7.11 -8.87 8.11
N LEU A 188 -8.37 -9.11 7.70
CA LEU A 188 -9.48 -8.17 7.89
C LEU A 188 -10.47 -8.78 8.86
N ASP A 189 -10.85 -8.06 9.93
CA ASP A 189 -11.88 -8.57 10.81
C ASP A 189 -13.24 -8.66 10.09
N LYS A 190 -14.01 -9.72 10.42
CA LYS A 190 -15.29 -9.99 9.76
C LYS A 190 -16.40 -9.02 10.17
N ALA A 191 -16.27 -8.38 11.32
CA ALA A 191 -17.29 -7.48 11.84
C ALA A 191 -17.30 -6.14 11.09
N GLU A 192 -16.13 -5.52 10.97
CA GLU A 192 -15.97 -4.16 10.46
C GLU A 192 -15.08 -4.05 9.22
N TYR A 193 -14.49 -5.16 8.74
CA TYR A 193 -13.57 -5.22 7.61
C TYR A 193 -12.31 -4.37 7.81
N ARG A 194 -11.90 -4.14 9.06
CA ARG A 194 -10.68 -3.41 9.40
C ARG A 194 -9.46 -4.32 9.23
N ILE A 195 -8.38 -3.74 8.73
CA ILE A 195 -7.10 -4.46 8.60
C ILE A 195 -6.42 -4.51 9.96
N TRP A 196 -6.11 -5.69 10.47
CA TRP A 196 -5.39 -5.90 11.73
C TRP A 196 -3.93 -6.27 11.50
N LYS A 197 -3.61 -6.87 10.35
CA LYS A 197 -2.26 -7.30 10.03
C LYS A 197 -2.06 -7.38 8.53
N ILE A 198 -0.84 -7.03 8.07
CA ILE A 198 -0.37 -7.27 6.71
C ILE A 198 1.03 -7.88 6.78
N ASP A 199 1.22 -9.03 6.16
CA ASP A 199 2.53 -9.62 5.89
C ASP A 199 2.93 -9.29 4.45
N PHE A 200 4.06 -8.62 4.29
CA PHE A 200 4.61 -8.22 2.99
C PHE A 200 5.69 -9.21 2.56
N TYR A 201 5.55 -9.75 1.36
CA TYR A 201 6.50 -10.67 0.76
C TYR A 201 7.28 -9.96 -0.34
N ASP A 202 8.60 -10.09 -0.31
CA ASP A 202 9.48 -9.51 -1.32
C ASP A 202 9.32 -10.20 -2.69
N ARG A 203 10.05 -9.72 -3.70
CA ARG A 203 9.97 -10.27 -5.06
C ARG A 203 10.39 -11.74 -5.18
N LYS A 204 11.06 -12.29 -4.17
CA LYS A 204 11.44 -13.72 -4.07
C LYS A 204 10.40 -14.53 -3.29
N ASP A 205 9.27 -13.91 -2.96
CA ASP A 205 8.19 -14.48 -2.12
C ASP A 205 8.66 -14.88 -0.72
N THR A 206 9.65 -14.15 -0.20
CA THR A 206 10.14 -14.30 1.18
C THR A 206 9.51 -13.23 2.06
N LEU A 207 9.08 -13.59 3.27
CA LEU A 207 8.55 -12.63 4.23
C LEU A 207 9.57 -11.53 4.50
N LEU A 208 9.22 -10.31 4.12
CA LEU A 208 10.07 -9.13 4.27
C LEU A 208 9.77 -8.42 5.58
N LYS A 209 8.51 -8.06 5.78
CA LYS A 209 8.06 -7.27 6.94
C LYS A 209 6.59 -7.54 7.26
N THR A 210 6.22 -7.23 8.50
CA THR A 210 4.85 -7.32 9.00
C THR A 210 4.42 -5.97 9.53
N LEU A 211 3.23 -5.53 9.16
CA LEU A 211 2.54 -4.37 9.72
C LEU A 211 1.38 -4.86 10.56
N THR A 212 1.30 -4.44 11.81
CA THR A 212 0.14 -4.65 12.68
C THR A 212 -0.54 -3.32 12.99
N TYR A 213 -1.86 -3.37 13.18
CA TYR A 213 -2.71 -2.24 13.50
C TYR A 213 -3.35 -2.47 14.85
N ASP A 214 -3.45 -1.43 15.68
CA ASP A 214 -4.04 -1.51 17.00
C ASP A 214 -4.71 -0.19 17.41
N ASP A 215 -5.41 -0.21 18.55
CA ASP A 215 -6.08 0.96 19.13
C ASP A 215 -7.00 1.67 18.12
N TYR A 216 -7.95 0.92 17.56
CA TYR A 216 -8.92 1.44 16.62
C TYR A 216 -9.97 2.32 17.30
N ASN A 217 -10.17 3.52 16.78
CA ASN A 217 -11.24 4.42 17.15
C ASN A 217 -12.18 4.71 15.98
N GLN A 218 -13.49 4.83 16.30
CA GLN A 218 -14.50 5.13 15.30
C GLN A 218 -14.81 6.63 15.27
N TYR A 219 -14.81 7.20 14.08
CA TYR A 219 -15.10 8.62 13.84
C TYR A 219 -16.36 8.76 13.00
N LEU A 220 -17.11 9.84 13.24
CA LEU A 220 -18.38 10.14 12.57
C LEU A 220 -19.39 8.98 12.59
N GLY A 221 -19.24 8.04 13.56
CA GLY A 221 -20.09 6.85 13.68
C GLY A 221 -19.90 5.80 12.57
N GLN A 222 -18.88 5.95 11.73
CA GLN A 222 -18.65 5.07 10.57
C GLN A 222 -17.18 4.72 10.36
N TYR A 223 -16.26 5.71 10.34
CA TYR A 223 -14.90 5.53 9.87
C TYR A 223 -13.97 5.06 10.99
N TRP A 224 -13.31 3.93 10.79
CA TRP A 224 -12.36 3.39 11.74
C TRP A 224 -10.94 3.85 11.39
N ARG A 225 -10.18 4.29 12.40
CA ARG A 225 -8.76 4.63 12.26
C ARG A 225 -7.97 3.94 13.38
N ALA A 226 -6.89 3.26 13.01
CA ALA A 226 -5.94 2.70 13.96
C ALA A 226 -5.04 3.82 14.48
N ASN A 227 -4.94 3.97 15.80
CA ASN A 227 -4.03 4.93 16.41
C ASN A 227 -2.59 4.41 16.46
N VAL A 228 -2.39 3.10 16.42
CA VAL A 228 -1.07 2.47 16.47
C VAL A 228 -0.87 1.59 15.25
N MET A 229 0.27 1.78 14.59
CA MET A 229 0.72 0.96 13.47
C MET A 229 2.19 0.58 13.71
N ASP A 230 2.49 -0.73 13.78
CA ASP A 230 3.84 -1.25 14.01
C ASP A 230 4.34 -2.02 12.78
N MET A 231 5.36 -1.51 12.12
CA MET A 231 6.05 -2.18 11.03
C MET A 231 7.35 -2.81 11.53
N VAL A 232 7.48 -4.12 11.39
CA VAL A 232 8.70 -4.88 11.75
C VAL A 232 9.29 -5.50 10.50
N ASN A 233 10.54 -5.21 10.20
CA ASN A 233 11.28 -5.79 9.09
C ASN A 233 12.06 -7.02 9.58
N HIS A 234 11.65 -8.20 9.11
CA HIS A 234 12.23 -9.49 9.53
C HIS A 234 13.61 -9.77 8.96
N GLN A 235 13.96 -9.13 7.84
CA GLN A 235 15.26 -9.32 7.19
C GLN A 235 16.34 -8.40 7.77
N THR A 236 15.96 -7.22 8.28
CA THR A 236 16.91 -6.23 8.83
C THR A 236 16.88 -6.13 10.35
N GLY A 237 15.83 -6.61 11.00
CA GLY A 237 15.60 -6.44 12.44
C GLY A 237 15.25 -5.01 12.86
N LYS A 238 14.94 -4.13 11.90
CA LYS A 238 14.49 -2.76 12.15
C LYS A 238 12.98 -2.70 12.30
N SER A 239 12.49 -1.64 12.94
CA SER A 239 11.04 -1.39 13.04
C SER A 239 10.72 0.10 12.96
N THR A 240 9.46 0.38 12.68
CA THR A 240 8.90 1.74 12.74
C THR A 240 7.51 1.68 13.33
N ARG A 241 7.28 2.45 14.40
CA ARG A 241 5.95 2.65 14.97
C ARG A 241 5.41 3.99 14.53
N LEU A 242 4.14 4.02 14.17
CA LEU A 242 3.36 5.24 13.93
C LEU A 242 2.28 5.34 15.00
N ASN A 243 2.29 6.42 15.76
CA ASN A 243 1.27 6.78 16.74
C ASN A 243 0.45 7.94 16.17
N TRP A 244 -0.77 7.66 15.75
CA TRP A 244 -1.69 8.63 15.18
C TRP A 244 -2.54 9.26 16.27
N ARG A 245 -2.79 10.58 16.18
CA ARG A 245 -3.59 11.34 17.14
C ARG A 245 -4.34 12.47 16.47
N ASP A 246 -5.28 13.06 17.17
CA ASP A 246 -5.97 14.30 16.81
C ASP A 246 -6.67 14.21 15.44
N PHE A 247 -7.27 13.07 15.13
CA PHE A 247 -8.04 12.93 13.90
C PHE A 247 -9.20 13.93 13.87
N SER A 248 -9.26 14.71 12.79
CA SER A 248 -10.35 15.64 12.49
C SER A 248 -10.80 15.39 11.06
N PHE A 249 -12.12 15.38 10.85
CA PHE A 249 -12.73 15.10 9.57
C PHE A 249 -13.59 16.28 9.11
N ARG A 250 -13.82 16.38 7.79
CA ARG A 250 -14.68 17.41 7.18
C ARG A 250 -14.21 18.82 7.52
N ASN A 251 -12.92 19.04 7.42
CA ASN A 251 -12.27 20.33 7.70
C ASN A 251 -12.51 21.36 6.58
N GLY A 252 -13.07 20.94 5.45
CA GLY A 252 -13.33 21.80 4.30
C GLY A 252 -12.10 22.01 3.42
N TYR A 253 -11.18 21.03 3.39
CA TYR A 253 -10.02 21.09 2.49
C TYR A 253 -10.46 21.01 1.03
N SER A 254 -9.68 21.66 0.17
CA SER A 254 -9.85 21.64 -1.26
C SER A 254 -8.54 21.27 -1.95
N GLU A 255 -8.56 21.00 -3.24
CA GLU A 255 -7.35 20.65 -3.99
C GLU A 255 -6.25 21.74 -3.95
N LYS A 256 -6.58 22.96 -3.55
CA LYS A 256 -5.62 24.07 -3.42
C LYS A 256 -4.55 23.80 -2.35
N GLU A 257 -4.90 23.06 -1.30
CA GLU A 257 -3.98 22.66 -0.23
C GLU A 257 -3.02 21.53 -0.67
N PHE A 258 -3.37 20.81 -1.74
CA PHE A 258 -2.63 19.63 -2.22
C PHE A 258 -1.88 19.94 -3.52
N THR A 259 -1.04 20.96 -3.52
CA THR A 259 -0.27 21.38 -4.72
C THR A 259 1.23 21.37 -4.45
N LYS A 260 2.04 21.27 -5.50
CA LYS A 260 3.50 21.46 -5.39
C LYS A 260 3.88 22.83 -4.85
N GLY A 261 3.01 23.82 -5.02
CA GLY A 261 3.16 25.15 -4.42
C GLY A 261 2.92 25.14 -2.90
N ALA A 262 1.93 24.36 -2.44
CA ALA A 262 1.64 24.16 -1.03
C ALA A 262 2.79 23.45 -0.30
N LEU A 263 3.43 22.44 -0.92
CA LEU A 263 4.62 21.78 -0.38
C LEU A 263 5.73 22.76 0.04
N LYS A 264 6.00 23.78 -0.77
CA LYS A 264 7.06 24.76 -0.49
C LYS A 264 6.71 25.70 0.67
N LYS A 265 5.43 25.82 0.99
CA LYS A 265 4.89 26.68 2.07
C LYS A 265 4.61 25.89 3.34
N ALA A 266 4.72 24.56 3.30
CA ALA A 266 4.55 23.68 4.45
C ALA A 266 5.62 24.00 5.52
N ARG A 267 5.22 24.60 6.65
CA ARG A 267 6.08 24.98 7.80
C ARG A 267 5.39 24.57 9.09
#